data_307b5f8fa4655ca1e2c9948054f12b6d
#
_entry.id   307b5f8fa4655ca1e2c9948054f12b6d
#
_cell.length_a   1.000
_cell.length_b   1.000
_cell.length_c   1.000
_cell.angle_alpha   90.00
_cell.angle_beta   90.00
_cell.angle_gamma   90.00
#
_symmetry.space_group_name_H-M   'P 1'
#
loop_
_entity.id
_entity.type
_entity.pdbx_description
1 polymer ?
#
loop_
_entity_poly.entity_id
_entity_poly.type
_entity_poly.pdbx_seq_one_letter_code
_entity_poly.pdbx_strand_id
1 'polypeptide(L)'
;MDLCVQQNRASRACGQPPISLNRIVKGQDTVPGEFPWQISLQLNKKHVCGGSLISDEWVVTAAHCFYQFRDLSQYRVVLGVNQLSNPGPRACCLEVKKVIVNPMYAGQASSGDIALIQLSKKVQYSDLILPICLPDASLTFSPGKLCWVTGWGNLRYAVDLPSPQTLQKLQVPIIDTKTCSELYRTNMGLGLTPRVIRDDMICAGFAEGRRDACKIL
;
A
#
# COMPACT_ATOMS: atom_id res chain seq x y z
N MET A 1 -5.94 -26.85 5.02
CA MET A 1 -5.89 -26.94 3.54
C MET A 1 -5.49 -25.58 3.03
N ASP A 2 -4.29 -25.42 2.49
CA ASP A 2 -3.78 -24.15 1.98
C ASP A 2 -4.49 -23.80 0.67
N LEU A 3 -5.53 -22.99 0.73
CA LEU A 3 -6.27 -22.48 -0.44
C LEU A 3 -5.40 -21.69 -1.43
N CYS A 4 -4.17 -21.36 -1.04
CA CYS A 4 -3.20 -20.68 -1.89
C CYS A 4 -2.52 -21.57 -2.95
N VAL A 5 -2.73 -22.89 -2.95
CA VAL A 5 -1.88 -23.84 -3.69
C VAL A 5 -2.59 -24.63 -4.79
N GLN A 6 -3.84 -24.37 -5.17
CA GLN A 6 -4.49 -25.18 -6.23
C GLN A 6 -5.03 -24.41 -7.42
N GLN A 7 -4.65 -24.92 -8.59
CA GLN A 7 -5.11 -24.80 -9.98
C GLN A 7 -4.43 -23.76 -10.90
N ASN A 8 -3.80 -24.31 -11.94
CA ASN A 8 -3.27 -23.62 -13.12
C ASN A 8 -4.37 -22.81 -13.83
N ARG A 9 -4.20 -21.48 -13.88
CA ARG A 9 -4.80 -20.64 -14.90
C ARG A 9 -3.74 -19.74 -15.52
N ALA A 10 -3.86 -19.53 -16.84
CA ALA A 10 -2.98 -18.71 -17.65
C ALA A 10 -2.49 -17.45 -16.96
N SER A 11 -1.23 -17.06 -17.20
CA SER A 11 -0.60 -15.85 -16.69
C SER A 11 -1.51 -14.65 -16.92
N ARG A 12 -2.20 -14.19 -15.89
CA ARG A 12 -2.93 -12.92 -15.96
C ARG A 12 -1.90 -11.79 -15.95
N ALA A 13 -2.02 -10.87 -16.91
CA ALA A 13 -1.19 -9.68 -16.97
C ALA A 13 -1.34 -8.85 -15.68
N CYS A 14 -0.25 -8.22 -15.24
CA CYS A 14 -0.26 -7.35 -14.08
C CYS A 14 -1.20 -6.14 -14.28
N GLY A 15 -1.65 -5.54 -13.18
CA GLY A 15 -2.39 -4.26 -13.19
C GLY A 15 -3.78 -4.30 -13.85
N GLN A 16 -4.34 -5.48 -14.09
CA GLN A 16 -5.66 -5.63 -14.71
C GLN A 16 -6.65 -6.25 -13.70
N PRO A 17 -7.29 -5.43 -12.86
CA PRO A 17 -8.29 -5.93 -11.95
C PRO A 17 -9.51 -6.43 -12.73
N PRO A 18 -10.21 -7.47 -12.24
CA PRO A 18 -11.41 -8.00 -12.90
C PRO A 18 -12.59 -7.03 -12.85
N ILE A 19 -12.49 -6.00 -12.01
CA ILE A 19 -13.52 -4.98 -11.80
C ILE A 19 -12.98 -3.63 -12.28
N SER A 20 -13.78 -2.91 -13.08
CA SER A 20 -13.41 -1.58 -13.56
C SER A 20 -13.35 -0.57 -12.42
N LEU A 21 -12.29 0.24 -12.40
CA LEU A 21 -12.11 1.34 -11.44
C LEU A 21 -13.04 2.49 -11.81
N ASN A 22 -14.15 2.64 -11.10
CA ASN A 22 -15.07 3.76 -11.31
C ASN A 22 -14.50 5.06 -10.72
N ARG A 23 -14.68 6.17 -11.45
CA ARG A 23 -14.20 7.50 -11.04
C ARG A 23 -15.00 8.03 -9.85
N ILE A 24 -14.33 8.27 -8.72
CA ILE A 24 -14.95 8.79 -7.49
C ILE A 24 -14.02 9.79 -6.78
N VAL A 25 -14.61 10.83 -6.18
CA VAL A 25 -13.93 12.04 -5.68
C VAL A 25 -13.77 12.09 -4.15
N LYS A 26 -14.30 11.12 -3.39
CA LYS A 26 -14.18 11.02 -1.92
C LYS A 26 -13.69 9.65 -1.51
N GLY A 27 -12.99 9.53 -0.37
CA GLY A 27 -12.62 8.25 0.22
C GLY A 27 -13.84 7.35 0.34
N GLN A 28 -13.73 6.11 -0.12
CA GLN A 28 -14.83 5.15 -0.20
C GLN A 28 -14.35 3.73 0.07
N ASP A 29 -15.29 2.92 0.50
CA ASP A 29 -15.11 1.48 0.57
C ASP A 29 -14.83 0.92 -0.82
N THR A 30 -13.88 0.00 -0.90
CA THR A 30 -13.66 -0.80 -2.10
C THR A 30 -14.58 -2.02 -2.11
N VAL A 31 -14.70 -2.63 -3.28
CA VAL A 31 -15.34 -3.95 -3.40
C VAL A 31 -14.27 -5.05 -3.56
N PRO A 32 -14.55 -6.30 -3.16
CA PRO A 32 -13.60 -7.40 -3.30
C PRO A 32 -13.09 -7.56 -4.75
N GLY A 33 -11.77 -7.61 -4.94
CA GLY A 33 -11.13 -7.75 -6.25
C GLY A 33 -10.90 -6.45 -7.02
N GLU A 34 -11.26 -5.30 -6.46
CA GLU A 34 -11.03 -4.00 -7.09
C GLU A 34 -9.55 -3.60 -7.08
N PHE A 35 -8.82 -3.93 -6.01
CA PHE A 35 -7.36 -3.75 -5.89
C PHE A 35 -6.71 -5.08 -5.48
N PRO A 36 -6.60 -6.05 -6.41
CA PRO A 36 -6.20 -7.42 -6.07
C PRO A 36 -4.72 -7.56 -5.70
N TRP A 37 -3.92 -6.52 -5.90
CA TRP A 37 -2.53 -6.45 -5.45
C TRP A 37 -2.37 -5.93 -4.03
N GLN A 38 -3.42 -5.32 -3.44
CA GLN A 38 -3.34 -4.81 -2.08
C GLN A 38 -3.12 -5.93 -1.08
N ILE A 39 -2.11 -5.78 -0.22
CA ILE A 39 -1.83 -6.71 0.87
C ILE A 39 -1.97 -6.02 2.23
N SER A 40 -2.21 -6.82 3.26
CA SER A 40 -2.07 -6.42 4.66
C SER A 40 -0.84 -7.08 5.24
N LEU A 41 0.20 -6.28 5.57
CA LEU A 41 1.30 -6.74 6.39
C LEU A 41 0.86 -6.72 7.86
N GLN A 42 0.94 -7.87 8.52
CA GLN A 42 0.53 -8.03 9.90
C GLN A 42 1.72 -8.43 10.78
N LEU A 43 1.80 -7.81 11.95
CA LEU A 43 2.69 -8.18 13.04
C LEU A 43 1.85 -8.72 14.19
N ASN A 44 2.12 -9.94 14.66
CA ASN A 44 1.32 -10.60 15.71
C ASN A 44 -0.19 -10.58 15.41
N LYS A 45 -0.57 -10.86 14.17
CA LYS A 45 -1.96 -10.87 13.67
C LYS A 45 -2.64 -9.50 13.57
N LYS A 46 -1.94 -8.40 13.87
CA LYS A 46 -2.48 -7.03 13.74
C LYS A 46 -1.92 -6.37 12.47
N HIS A 47 -2.77 -5.71 11.72
CA HIS A 47 -2.36 -4.90 10.58
C HIS A 47 -1.42 -3.79 11.02
N VAL A 48 -0.27 -3.68 10.35
CA VAL A 48 0.74 -2.65 10.63
C VAL A 48 1.10 -1.81 9.40
N CYS A 49 1.04 -2.41 8.21
CA CYS A 49 1.34 -1.72 6.95
C CYS A 49 0.55 -2.31 5.79
N GLY A 50 0.38 -1.49 4.75
CA GLY A 50 -0.01 -1.92 3.43
C GLY A 50 1.18 -2.38 2.59
N GLY A 51 0.90 -2.77 1.36
CA GLY A 51 1.89 -3.10 0.35
C GLY A 51 1.21 -3.61 -0.90
N SER A 52 1.99 -3.87 -1.94
CA SER A 52 1.49 -4.35 -3.23
C SER A 52 2.20 -5.61 -3.67
N LEU A 53 1.44 -6.62 -4.07
CA LEU A 53 1.98 -7.80 -4.72
C LEU A 53 2.54 -7.40 -6.09
N ILE A 54 3.79 -7.75 -6.38
CA ILE A 54 4.47 -7.43 -7.65
C ILE A 54 4.79 -8.68 -8.48
N SER A 55 4.81 -9.85 -7.86
CA SER A 55 4.91 -11.16 -8.52
C SER A 55 4.24 -12.24 -7.67
N ASP A 56 4.31 -13.49 -8.10
CA ASP A 56 3.74 -14.63 -7.36
C ASP A 56 4.41 -14.89 -5.99
N GLU A 57 5.57 -14.29 -5.70
CA GLU A 57 6.30 -14.47 -4.44
C GLU A 57 6.90 -13.17 -3.86
N TRP A 58 6.71 -12.01 -4.53
CA TRP A 58 7.27 -10.76 -4.06
C TRP A 58 6.23 -9.68 -3.82
N VAL A 59 6.42 -8.96 -2.73
CA VAL A 59 5.61 -7.81 -2.31
C VAL A 59 6.53 -6.61 -2.12
N VAL A 60 6.10 -5.43 -2.56
CA VAL A 60 6.71 -4.15 -2.22
C VAL A 60 5.94 -3.48 -1.09
N THR A 61 6.67 -2.94 -0.13
CA THR A 61 6.13 -2.18 1.02
C THR A 61 7.15 -1.14 1.47
N ALA A 62 6.89 -0.42 2.56
CA ALA A 62 7.80 0.58 3.11
C ALA A 62 8.85 -0.05 4.04
N ALA A 63 10.06 0.51 4.07
CA ALA A 63 11.15 0.06 4.92
C ALA A 63 10.85 0.31 6.41
N HIS A 64 10.14 1.40 6.75
CA HIS A 64 9.78 1.74 8.12
C HIS A 64 8.94 0.65 8.81
N CYS A 65 8.23 -0.20 8.04
CA CYS A 65 7.44 -1.31 8.56
C CYS A 65 8.28 -2.37 9.30
N PHE A 66 9.62 -2.37 9.08
CA PHE A 66 10.57 -3.34 9.66
C PHE A 66 11.62 -2.69 10.55
N TYR A 67 11.59 -1.37 10.74
CA TYR A 67 12.69 -0.61 11.36
C TYR A 67 13.01 -1.03 12.80
N GLN A 68 12.02 -1.47 13.56
CA GLN A 68 12.19 -1.83 14.98
C GLN A 68 12.09 -3.34 15.26
N PHE A 69 11.74 -4.17 14.27
CA PHE A 69 11.45 -5.59 14.47
C PHE A 69 12.32 -6.46 13.58
N ARG A 70 13.09 -7.37 14.17
CA ARG A 70 14.01 -8.27 13.47
C ARG A 70 13.49 -9.70 13.35
N ASP A 71 12.51 -10.08 14.14
CA ASP A 71 11.94 -11.43 14.12
C ASP A 71 10.87 -11.54 13.05
N LEU A 72 11.26 -12.09 11.90
CA LEU A 72 10.36 -12.26 10.75
C LEU A 72 9.25 -13.28 11.00
N SER A 73 9.38 -14.18 11.99
CA SER A 73 8.36 -15.19 12.30
C SER A 73 7.06 -14.58 12.83
N GLN A 74 7.13 -13.36 13.34
CA GLN A 74 5.97 -12.62 13.86
C GLN A 74 5.18 -11.92 12.74
N TYR A 75 5.79 -11.81 11.54
CA TYR A 75 5.17 -11.16 10.40
C TYR A 75 4.44 -12.16 9.51
N ARG A 76 3.34 -11.71 8.93
CA ARG A 76 2.65 -12.39 7.86
C ARG A 76 2.06 -11.42 6.86
N VAL A 77 1.89 -11.89 5.64
CA VAL A 77 1.24 -11.16 4.56
C VAL A 77 -0.12 -11.78 4.30
N VAL A 78 -1.17 -10.97 4.35
CA VAL A 78 -2.54 -11.38 4.03
C VAL A 78 -2.93 -10.76 2.70
N LEU A 79 -3.34 -11.64 1.74
CA LEU A 79 -3.74 -11.29 0.38
C LEU A 79 -5.20 -11.67 0.14
N GLY A 80 -5.81 -11.06 -0.87
CA GLY A 80 -7.20 -11.37 -1.25
C GLY A 80 -8.23 -10.95 -0.20
N VAL A 81 -7.86 -9.99 0.66
CA VAL A 81 -8.70 -9.49 1.75
C VAL A 81 -9.23 -8.10 1.41
N ASN A 82 -10.53 -7.89 1.64
CA ASN A 82 -11.16 -6.57 1.53
C ASN A 82 -11.52 -5.98 2.89
N GLN A 83 -11.86 -6.83 3.85
CA GLN A 83 -12.22 -6.47 5.23
C GLN A 83 -11.28 -7.16 6.21
N LEU A 84 -10.53 -6.38 7.03
CA LEU A 84 -9.55 -6.95 7.95
C LEU A 84 -10.19 -7.77 9.07
N SER A 85 -11.37 -7.34 9.58
CA SER A 85 -12.08 -8.05 10.64
C SER A 85 -12.85 -9.27 10.12
N ASN A 86 -13.09 -9.34 8.80
CA ASN A 86 -13.79 -10.46 8.14
C ASN A 86 -13.10 -10.79 6.81
N PRO A 87 -11.92 -11.41 6.82
CA PRO A 87 -11.11 -11.62 5.62
C PRO A 87 -11.75 -12.56 4.60
N GLY A 88 -12.76 -13.33 4.99
CA GLY A 88 -13.44 -14.28 4.12
C GLY A 88 -12.62 -15.55 3.80
N PRO A 89 -13.27 -16.58 3.22
CA PRO A 89 -12.66 -17.89 3.01
C PRO A 89 -11.60 -17.93 1.89
N ARG A 90 -11.55 -16.90 1.04
CA ARG A 90 -10.58 -16.83 -0.08
C ARG A 90 -9.35 -15.98 0.25
N ALA A 91 -9.24 -15.47 1.48
CA ALA A 91 -8.05 -14.78 1.94
C ALA A 91 -6.88 -15.76 2.08
N CYS A 92 -5.72 -15.34 1.59
CA CYS A 92 -4.47 -16.11 1.65
C CYS A 92 -3.54 -15.46 2.68
N CYS A 93 -3.09 -16.24 3.67
CA CYS A 93 -2.18 -15.78 4.71
C CYS A 93 -0.85 -16.54 4.60
N LEU A 94 0.23 -15.84 4.29
CA LEU A 94 1.56 -16.41 4.12
C LEU A 94 2.57 -15.80 5.10
N GLU A 95 3.52 -16.62 5.51
CA GLU A 95 4.67 -16.19 6.31
C GLU A 95 5.67 -15.42 5.44
N VAL A 96 6.49 -14.60 6.09
CA VAL A 96 7.58 -13.86 5.47
C VAL A 96 8.83 -14.74 5.46
N LYS A 97 9.35 -15.05 4.27
CA LYS A 97 10.60 -15.82 4.09
C LYS A 97 11.82 -14.92 4.23
N LYS A 98 11.77 -13.72 3.64
CA LYS A 98 12.88 -12.78 3.60
C LYS A 98 12.36 -11.36 3.46
N VAL A 99 13.06 -10.41 4.04
CA VAL A 99 12.86 -8.97 3.84
C VAL A 99 14.17 -8.36 3.33
N ILE A 100 14.06 -7.53 2.30
CA ILE A 100 15.17 -6.74 1.75
C ILE A 100 14.79 -5.28 1.94
N VAL A 101 15.40 -4.62 2.91
CA VAL A 101 15.25 -3.20 3.17
C VAL A 101 16.25 -2.44 2.30
N ASN A 102 15.82 -1.31 1.71
CA ASN A 102 16.70 -0.45 0.95
C ASN A 102 17.84 0.05 1.86
N PRO A 103 19.12 -0.12 1.48
CA PRO A 103 20.26 0.28 2.31
C PRO A 103 20.37 1.78 2.53
N MET A 104 19.69 2.61 1.72
CA MET A 104 19.64 4.06 1.91
C MET A 104 18.63 4.50 2.99
N TYR A 105 17.77 3.59 3.45
CA TYR A 105 16.80 3.91 4.49
C TYR A 105 17.50 4.06 5.84
N ALA A 106 17.42 5.24 6.43
CA ALA A 106 18.04 5.60 7.70
C ALA A 106 17.05 6.11 8.77
N GLY A 107 15.78 5.79 8.60
CA GLY A 107 14.70 6.21 9.51
C GLY A 107 13.72 7.20 8.89
N GLN A 108 12.79 7.69 9.70
CA GLN A 108 11.70 8.55 9.23
C GLN A 108 12.22 9.79 8.49
N ALA A 109 11.60 10.09 7.35
CA ALA A 109 11.96 11.18 6.43
C ALA A 109 13.34 11.02 5.74
N SER A 110 13.99 9.86 5.81
CA SER A 110 15.14 9.55 4.96
C SER A 110 14.69 9.12 3.56
N SER A 111 15.65 9.10 2.61
CA SER A 111 15.46 8.47 1.30
C SER A 111 15.34 6.95 1.44
N GLY A 112 14.75 6.32 0.42
CA GLY A 112 14.73 4.87 0.29
C GLY A 112 13.76 4.17 1.24
N ASP A 113 12.66 4.80 1.64
CA ASP A 113 11.64 4.14 2.48
C ASP A 113 10.85 3.09 1.67
N ILE A 114 11.55 2.08 1.19
CA ILE A 114 11.03 0.97 0.40
C ILE A 114 11.69 -0.35 0.84
N ALA A 115 10.90 -1.42 0.88
CA ALA A 115 11.37 -2.78 1.17
C ALA A 115 10.66 -3.80 0.29
N LEU A 116 11.34 -4.92 0.05
CA LEU A 116 10.78 -6.10 -0.61
C LEU A 116 10.59 -7.23 0.39
N ILE A 117 9.45 -7.87 0.32
CA ILE A 117 9.13 -9.08 1.09
C ILE A 117 9.10 -10.27 0.12
N GLN A 118 9.90 -11.31 0.40
CA GLN A 118 9.71 -12.62 -0.22
C GLN A 118 8.75 -13.45 0.62
N LEU A 119 7.69 -13.92 -0.01
CA LEU A 119 6.71 -14.81 0.62
C LEU A 119 7.29 -16.21 0.81
N SER A 120 6.82 -16.95 1.82
CA SER A 120 7.28 -18.31 2.10
C SER A 120 6.89 -19.32 1.03
N LYS A 121 5.82 -19.03 0.28
CA LYS A 121 5.31 -19.83 -0.84
C LYS A 121 4.81 -18.92 -1.95
N LYS A 122 4.79 -19.43 -3.18
CA LYS A 122 4.18 -18.73 -4.31
C LYS A 122 2.66 -18.68 -4.15
N VAL A 123 2.08 -17.50 -4.44
CA VAL A 123 0.62 -17.33 -4.47
C VAL A 123 0.06 -17.77 -5.82
N GLN A 124 -1.17 -18.24 -5.81
CA GLN A 124 -1.93 -18.44 -7.03
C GLN A 124 -2.78 -17.21 -7.34
N TYR A 125 -2.66 -16.74 -8.56
CA TYR A 125 -3.46 -15.62 -9.04
C TYR A 125 -4.94 -16.01 -9.15
N SER A 126 -5.77 -15.11 -8.71
CA SER A 126 -7.23 -15.22 -8.73
C SER A 126 -7.84 -13.84 -8.97
N ASP A 127 -9.16 -13.74 -8.98
CA ASP A 127 -9.84 -12.44 -9.09
C ASP A 127 -9.59 -11.52 -7.87
N LEU A 128 -9.11 -12.09 -6.76
CA LEU A 128 -8.79 -11.35 -5.53
C LEU A 128 -7.29 -11.16 -5.31
N ILE A 129 -6.42 -11.85 -6.06
CA ILE A 129 -4.97 -11.85 -5.90
C ILE A 129 -4.32 -11.76 -7.27
N LEU A 130 -3.84 -10.59 -7.63
CA LEU A 130 -3.12 -10.30 -8.88
C LEU A 130 -1.97 -9.32 -8.59
N PRO A 131 -0.88 -9.38 -9.37
CA PRO A 131 0.21 -8.42 -9.20
C PRO A 131 -0.12 -7.07 -9.82
N ILE A 132 0.41 -6.00 -9.24
CA ILE A 132 0.48 -4.68 -9.88
C ILE A 132 1.67 -4.65 -10.84
N CYS A 133 1.59 -3.86 -11.91
CA CYS A 133 2.73 -3.62 -12.80
C CYS A 133 3.71 -2.66 -12.15
N LEU A 134 4.99 -2.96 -12.25
CA LEU A 134 6.03 -1.98 -11.96
C LEU A 134 6.17 -1.02 -13.14
N PRO A 135 6.36 0.28 -12.89
CA PRO A 135 6.56 1.26 -13.95
C PRO A 135 7.89 1.01 -14.67
N ASP A 136 7.93 1.31 -15.97
CA ASP A 136 9.20 1.43 -16.70
C ASP A 136 10.02 2.58 -16.13
N ALA A 137 11.36 2.46 -16.17
CA ALA A 137 12.27 3.48 -15.66
C ALA A 137 12.14 4.83 -16.38
N SER A 138 11.65 4.85 -17.60
CA SER A 138 11.39 6.06 -18.39
C SER A 138 10.03 6.72 -18.09
N LEU A 139 9.15 6.05 -17.33
CA LEU A 139 7.82 6.57 -17.05
C LEU A 139 7.89 7.76 -16.10
N THR A 140 7.33 8.88 -16.52
CA THR A 140 7.20 10.08 -15.69
C THR A 140 5.76 10.23 -15.20
N PHE A 141 5.63 10.68 -13.96
CA PHE A 141 4.34 10.96 -13.33
C PHE A 141 4.11 12.46 -13.32
N SER A 142 3.39 12.97 -14.32
CA SER A 142 3.13 14.40 -14.48
C SER A 142 2.19 14.94 -13.37
N PRO A 143 2.42 16.18 -12.92
CA PRO A 143 1.49 16.87 -12.04
C PRO A 143 0.05 16.89 -12.59
N GLY A 144 -0.93 16.75 -11.72
CA GLY A 144 -2.35 16.67 -12.08
C GLY A 144 -2.81 15.29 -12.52
N LYS A 145 -1.91 14.33 -12.79
CA LYS A 145 -2.30 12.95 -13.08
C LYS A 145 -3.04 12.35 -11.86
N LEU A 146 -4.24 11.84 -12.09
CA LEU A 146 -5.03 11.20 -11.04
C LEU A 146 -4.50 9.79 -10.76
N CYS A 147 -4.25 9.52 -9.49
CA CYS A 147 -3.81 8.23 -8.97
C CYS A 147 -4.75 7.73 -7.87
N TRP A 148 -4.74 6.43 -7.63
CA TRP A 148 -5.47 5.83 -6.53
C TRP A 148 -4.52 5.56 -5.36
N VAL A 149 -4.95 5.97 -4.17
CA VAL A 149 -4.36 5.57 -2.89
C VAL A 149 -5.33 4.63 -2.22
N THR A 150 -4.83 3.48 -1.76
CA THR A 150 -5.64 2.44 -1.12
C THR A 150 -4.99 1.98 0.18
N GLY A 151 -5.81 1.61 1.17
CA GLY A 151 -5.30 1.11 2.45
C GLY A 151 -6.36 1.02 3.53
N TRP A 152 -5.95 0.51 4.69
CA TRP A 152 -6.77 0.40 5.90
C TRP A 152 -6.36 1.41 6.98
N GLY A 153 -5.65 2.46 6.60
CA GLY A 153 -5.24 3.51 7.52
C GLY A 153 -6.42 4.34 8.04
N ASN A 154 -6.11 5.24 8.95
CA ASN A 154 -7.08 6.08 9.63
C ASN A 154 -7.78 7.04 8.64
N LEU A 155 -9.10 7.11 8.71
CA LEU A 155 -9.89 8.07 7.90
C LEU A 155 -9.65 9.53 8.32
N ARG A 156 -9.25 9.75 9.58
CA ARG A 156 -8.89 11.05 10.18
C ARG A 156 -7.82 10.81 11.22
N TYR A 157 -7.17 11.88 11.69
CA TYR A 157 -6.16 11.79 12.75
C TYR A 157 -6.71 11.02 13.97
N ALA A 158 -6.02 9.92 14.34
CA ALA A 158 -6.33 9.04 15.48
C ALA A 158 -7.70 8.35 15.44
N VAL A 159 -8.37 8.25 14.28
CA VAL A 159 -9.64 7.53 14.13
C VAL A 159 -9.42 6.31 13.25
N ASP A 160 -9.34 5.14 13.88
CA ASP A 160 -9.22 3.86 13.17
C ASP A 160 -10.47 3.56 12.34
N LEU A 161 -10.30 2.75 11.29
CA LEU A 161 -11.43 2.28 10.51
C LEU A 161 -12.39 1.48 11.41
N PRO A 162 -13.69 1.78 11.37
CA PRO A 162 -14.68 0.98 12.08
C PRO A 162 -14.74 -0.45 11.50
N SER A 163 -15.13 -1.41 12.37
CA SER A 163 -15.42 -2.76 11.89
C SER A 163 -16.49 -2.72 10.80
N PRO A 164 -16.35 -3.48 9.70
CA PRO A 164 -15.41 -4.58 9.47
C PRO A 164 -14.04 -4.18 8.92
N GLN A 165 -13.66 -2.91 8.96
CA GLN A 165 -12.41 -2.36 8.44
C GLN A 165 -12.25 -2.66 6.94
N THR A 166 -13.18 -2.13 6.15
CA THR A 166 -13.20 -2.28 4.69
C THR A 166 -12.07 -1.46 4.07
N LEU A 167 -11.34 -2.04 3.11
CA LEU A 167 -10.31 -1.36 2.35
C LEU A 167 -10.85 -0.07 1.74
N GLN A 168 -10.16 1.03 2.00
CA GLN A 168 -10.50 2.35 1.49
C GLN A 168 -9.74 2.66 0.20
N LYS A 169 -10.36 3.44 -0.67
CA LYS A 169 -9.75 4.05 -1.86
C LYS A 169 -10.00 5.54 -1.89
N LEU A 170 -9.02 6.28 -2.39
CA LEU A 170 -9.12 7.72 -2.62
C LEU A 170 -8.41 8.06 -3.92
N GLN A 171 -9.06 8.80 -4.80
CA GLN A 171 -8.42 9.33 -5.99
C GLN A 171 -7.80 10.69 -5.69
N VAL A 172 -6.51 10.84 -5.97
CA VAL A 172 -5.73 12.05 -5.69
C VAL A 172 -4.88 12.45 -6.90
N PRO A 173 -4.73 13.75 -7.19
CA PRO A 173 -3.80 14.23 -8.21
C PRO A 173 -2.36 14.17 -7.69
N ILE A 174 -1.42 13.92 -8.59
CA ILE A 174 0.01 14.12 -8.33
C ILE A 174 0.27 15.63 -8.20
N ILE A 175 1.07 16.02 -7.22
CA ILE A 175 1.50 17.38 -6.96
C ILE A 175 2.99 17.48 -7.33
N ASP A 176 3.39 18.56 -8.00
CA ASP A 176 4.82 18.81 -8.28
C ASP A 176 5.61 19.06 -6.99
N THR A 177 6.91 18.73 -7.03
CA THR A 177 7.80 18.78 -5.86
C THR A 177 7.91 20.18 -5.26
N LYS A 178 7.87 21.23 -6.09
CA LYS A 178 7.95 22.62 -5.61
C LYS A 178 6.72 23.00 -4.80
N THR A 179 5.54 22.82 -5.37
CA THR A 179 4.24 23.04 -4.69
C THR A 179 4.14 22.20 -3.42
N CYS A 180 4.53 20.92 -3.49
CA CYS A 180 4.53 20.04 -2.34
C CYS A 180 5.45 20.57 -1.22
N SER A 181 6.66 21.00 -1.55
CA SER A 181 7.61 21.55 -0.58
C SER A 181 7.08 22.83 0.07
N GLU A 182 6.38 23.69 -0.69
CA GLU A 182 5.76 24.89 -0.17
C GLU A 182 4.62 24.54 0.80
N LEU A 183 3.75 23.59 0.47
CA LEU A 183 2.68 23.10 1.33
C LEU A 183 3.21 22.55 2.66
N TYR A 184 4.30 21.76 2.61
CA TYR A 184 4.94 21.22 3.83
C TYR A 184 5.68 22.27 4.66
N ARG A 185 6.03 23.41 4.10
CA ARG A 185 6.58 24.56 4.84
C ARG A 185 5.51 25.40 5.53
N THR A 186 4.36 25.60 4.87
CA THR A 186 3.33 26.56 5.33
C THR A 186 2.26 25.93 6.21
N ASN A 187 1.92 24.65 6.02
CA ASN A 187 0.79 23.99 6.68
C ASN A 187 1.19 23.09 7.87
N MET A 188 2.46 23.05 8.24
CA MET A 188 2.90 22.36 9.45
C MET A 188 2.57 23.24 10.65
N GLY A 189 1.56 22.86 11.44
CA GLY A 189 1.15 23.58 12.66
C GLY A 189 2.34 23.85 13.60
N LEU A 190 2.17 24.83 14.50
CA LEU A 190 3.20 25.25 15.47
C LEU A 190 3.84 24.04 16.19
N GLY A 191 5.14 23.87 16.01
CA GLY A 191 5.95 22.84 16.70
C GLY A 191 6.36 21.64 15.84
N LEU A 192 5.99 21.56 14.56
CA LEU A 192 6.47 20.51 13.67
C LEU A 192 7.68 20.99 12.85
N THR A 193 8.71 20.16 12.77
CA THR A 193 9.87 20.44 11.91
C THR A 193 9.48 20.35 10.45
N PRO A 194 9.87 21.33 9.59
CA PRO A 194 9.65 21.25 8.16
C PRO A 194 10.20 19.94 7.58
N ARG A 195 9.38 19.24 6.78
CA ARG A 195 9.85 18.04 6.07
C ARG A 195 10.40 18.42 4.71
N VAL A 196 11.57 17.87 4.40
CA VAL A 196 12.19 18.01 3.07
C VAL A 196 11.63 16.93 2.16
N ILE A 197 11.06 17.34 1.03
CA ILE A 197 10.66 16.42 -0.04
C ILE A 197 11.92 16.07 -0.84
N ARG A 198 12.25 14.78 -0.89
CA ARG A 198 13.47 14.28 -1.56
C ARG A 198 13.14 13.83 -2.99
N ASP A 199 14.16 13.67 -3.81
CA ASP A 199 14.02 13.32 -5.24
C ASP A 199 13.39 11.95 -5.48
N ASP A 200 13.47 11.04 -4.49
CA ASP A 200 12.84 9.72 -4.52
C ASP A 200 11.42 9.68 -3.91
N MET A 201 10.83 10.85 -3.65
CA MET A 201 9.49 10.99 -3.12
C MET A 201 8.54 11.60 -4.16
N ILE A 202 7.31 11.10 -4.20
CA ILE A 202 6.21 11.64 -4.99
C ILE A 202 5.15 12.17 -4.05
N CYS A 203 4.65 13.38 -4.35
CA CYS A 203 3.54 13.97 -3.63
C CYS A 203 2.23 13.76 -4.40
N ALA A 204 1.19 13.43 -3.68
CA ALA A 204 -0.17 13.34 -4.22
C ALA A 204 -1.17 13.78 -3.15
N GLY A 205 -2.24 14.45 -3.56
CA GLY A 205 -3.27 14.93 -2.63
C GLY A 205 -3.91 16.24 -3.07
N PHE A 206 -4.56 16.91 -2.13
CA PHE A 206 -5.22 18.20 -2.35
C PHE A 206 -4.60 19.25 -1.43
N ALA A 207 -4.20 20.40 -2.00
CA ALA A 207 -3.56 21.50 -1.27
C ALA A 207 -4.41 22.05 -0.11
N GLU A 208 -5.74 21.93 -0.20
CA GLU A 208 -6.68 22.43 0.81
C GLU A 208 -6.73 21.58 2.10
N GLY A 209 -5.92 20.50 2.21
CA GLY A 209 -5.82 19.64 3.41
C GLY A 209 -7.12 18.97 3.89
N ARG A 210 -8.22 19.13 3.15
CA ARG A 210 -9.54 18.62 3.55
C ARG A 210 -9.76 17.13 3.27
N ARG A 211 -8.78 16.45 2.67
CA ARG A 211 -8.86 15.04 2.24
C ARG A 211 -7.51 14.36 2.40
N ASP A 212 -7.04 14.31 3.64
CA ASP A 212 -5.77 13.65 3.96
C ASP A 212 -5.93 12.13 3.99
N ALA A 213 -5.06 11.47 3.22
CA ALA A 213 -4.78 10.05 3.37
C ALA A 213 -3.80 9.84 4.55
N CYS A 214 -4.19 10.30 5.75
CA CYS A 214 -3.34 10.15 6.92
C CYS A 214 -3.24 8.66 7.30
N LYS A 215 -2.05 8.05 7.14
CA LYS A 215 -1.77 6.62 7.43
C LYS A 215 -2.51 5.62 6.53
N ILE A 216 -2.80 5.94 5.27
CA ILE A 216 -3.30 4.93 4.31
C ILE A 216 -2.17 3.98 3.86
N LEU A 217 -0.92 4.40 3.98
CA LEU A 217 0.28 3.62 3.67
C LEU A 217 0.84 2.92 4.89
#